data_e53968576a93919323b22a86df2c1492
#
_entry.id   e53968576a93919323b22a86df2c1492
#
_cell.length_a   1.000
_cell.length_b   1.000
_cell.length_c   1.000
_cell.angle_alpha   90.00
_cell.angle_beta   90.00
_cell.angle_gamma   90.00
#
_symmetry.space_group_name_H-M   'P 1'
#
loop_
_entity.id
_entity.type
_entity.pdbx_description
1 polymer ?
#
loop_
_entity_poly.entity_id
_entity_poly.type
_entity_poly.pdbx_seq_one_letter_code
_entity_poly.pdbx_strand_id
1 'polypeptide(L)'
;MKRLLFLFGACLSSPLAAQTPLDDYRQTVVDYSWQLKAAAARSEAAVQTLGQARTGYLPRLAMEGSFSANVHYYDGVEHWTFSLLPQLVQTVYGGGSVRAGVDYAAAGYDAALCDEEFSRLQVLYAADYAYWNLSALNLYAAAMRQYVALIVSLKEVVDWRFKEGYIAKGDVLMTDARLSEARYQLVTAEQRAEVALHNFNILRGAAAADSVRLADSIRDSLPLPQRVPFGEALSLRPDYAAAAFRAAQAEAGVRVARAPFNPQISVGLGGSWKPYTP
;
A
#
# COMPACT_ATOMS: atom_id res chain seq x y z
N MET A 1 -53.71 31.60 23.96
CA MET A 1 -52.41 32.20 24.22
C MET A 1 -51.64 31.34 25.23
N LYS A 2 -50.80 30.44 24.79
CA LYS A 2 -49.81 29.73 25.63
C LYS A 2 -48.51 29.63 24.87
N ARG A 3 -47.54 30.44 25.24
CA ARG A 3 -46.16 30.46 24.71
C ARG A 3 -45.39 29.32 25.34
N LEU A 4 -45.01 28.31 24.53
CA LEU A 4 -44.03 27.30 24.92
C LEU A 4 -42.64 27.86 24.65
N LEU A 5 -41.88 28.09 25.73
CA LEU A 5 -40.45 28.36 25.70
C LEU A 5 -39.71 27.03 25.48
N PHE A 6 -39.07 26.87 24.29
CA PHE A 6 -38.11 25.81 24.02
C PHE A 6 -36.73 26.26 24.54
N LEU A 7 -36.32 25.71 25.68
CA LEU A 7 -34.96 25.79 26.17
C LEU A 7 -34.05 24.88 25.31
N PHE A 8 -33.27 25.47 24.44
CA PHE A 8 -32.23 24.78 23.65
C PHE A 8 -31.00 24.60 24.58
N GLY A 9 -30.93 23.44 25.20
CA GLY A 9 -29.77 23.00 25.98
C GLY A 9 -28.63 22.64 25.00
N ALA A 10 -27.70 23.58 24.77
CA ALA A 10 -26.46 23.31 24.07
C ALA A 10 -25.58 22.40 24.96
N CYS A 11 -25.64 21.08 24.74
CA CYS A 11 -24.62 20.16 25.25
C CYS A 11 -23.30 20.51 24.58
N LEU A 12 -22.46 21.25 25.27
CA LEU A 12 -21.02 21.36 25.00
C LEU A 12 -20.39 19.99 25.29
N SER A 13 -20.47 19.06 24.36
CA SER A 13 -19.63 17.86 24.35
C SER A 13 -18.21 18.30 24.04
N SER A 14 -17.42 18.61 25.08
CA SER A 14 -15.97 18.63 24.96
C SER A 14 -15.55 17.30 24.35
N PRO A 15 -14.79 17.26 23.24
CA PRO A 15 -14.23 15.99 22.79
C PRO A 15 -13.25 15.53 23.87
N LEU A 16 -13.66 14.58 24.73
CA LEU A 16 -12.71 13.75 25.44
C LEU A 16 -11.84 13.15 24.33
N ALA A 17 -10.58 13.58 24.25
CA ALA A 17 -9.64 13.00 23.32
C ALA A 17 -9.57 11.51 23.65
N ALA A 18 -10.30 10.70 22.88
CA ALA A 18 -10.32 9.26 23.03
C ALA A 18 -8.89 8.75 22.89
N GLN A 19 -8.48 7.91 23.83
CA GLN A 19 -7.19 7.21 23.71
C GLN A 19 -7.30 6.27 22.52
N THR A 20 -6.30 6.27 21.66
CA THR A 20 -6.25 5.39 20.48
C THR A 20 -5.45 4.15 20.83
N PRO A 21 -6.09 2.97 20.99
CA PRO A 21 -5.39 1.71 21.17
C PRO A 21 -4.71 1.29 19.85
N LEU A 22 -3.70 0.43 19.97
CA LEU A 22 -2.91 -0.04 18.81
C LEU A 22 -3.79 -0.74 17.76
N ASP A 23 -4.73 -1.57 18.19
CA ASP A 23 -5.56 -2.35 17.27
C ASP A 23 -6.53 -1.47 16.47
N ASP A 24 -7.13 -0.44 17.10
CA ASP A 24 -7.97 0.53 16.39
C ASP A 24 -7.15 1.35 15.38
N TYR A 25 -5.92 1.69 15.74
CA TYR A 25 -5.01 2.37 14.82
C TYR A 25 -4.67 1.49 13.62
N ARG A 26 -4.30 0.22 13.83
CA ARG A 26 -4.05 -0.76 12.76
C ARG A 26 -5.22 -0.85 11.79
N GLN A 27 -6.44 -0.99 12.34
CA GLN A 27 -7.65 -1.07 11.51
C GLN A 27 -7.84 0.19 10.67
N THR A 28 -7.71 1.38 11.27
CA THR A 28 -7.85 2.65 10.57
C THR A 28 -6.82 2.80 9.45
N VAL A 29 -5.56 2.39 9.69
CA VAL A 29 -4.50 2.43 8.66
C VAL A 29 -4.78 1.45 7.52
N VAL A 30 -5.27 0.24 7.83
CA VAL A 30 -5.65 -0.75 6.81
C VAL A 30 -6.79 -0.21 5.94
N ASP A 31 -7.83 0.36 6.52
CA ASP A 31 -9.01 0.87 5.81
C ASP A 31 -8.66 2.06 4.89
N TYR A 32 -7.73 2.91 5.34
CA TYR A 32 -7.30 4.07 4.56
C TYR A 32 -6.28 3.74 3.49
N SER A 33 -5.42 2.73 3.69
CA SER A 33 -4.23 2.47 2.89
C SER A 33 -4.48 2.37 1.38
N TRP A 34 -3.94 3.32 0.61
CA TRP A 34 -3.93 3.26 -0.86
C TRP A 34 -3.05 2.14 -1.39
N GLN A 35 -2.01 1.75 -0.65
CA GLN A 35 -1.15 0.61 -1.02
C GLN A 35 -1.94 -0.69 -1.04
N LEU A 36 -2.81 -0.92 -0.05
CA LEU A 36 -3.68 -2.11 0.00
C LEU A 36 -4.73 -2.07 -1.10
N LYS A 37 -5.36 -0.92 -1.32
CA LYS A 37 -6.33 -0.77 -2.42
C LYS A 37 -5.69 -1.05 -3.78
N ALA A 38 -4.45 -0.60 -3.98
CA ALA A 38 -3.69 -0.89 -5.21
C ALA A 38 -3.29 -2.38 -5.31
N ALA A 39 -2.95 -3.04 -4.19
CA ALA A 39 -2.63 -4.46 -4.17
C ALA A 39 -3.88 -5.31 -4.50
N ALA A 40 -5.03 -4.99 -3.88
CA ALA A 40 -6.31 -5.64 -4.17
C ALA A 40 -6.75 -5.45 -5.63
N ALA A 41 -6.59 -4.26 -6.20
CA ALA A 41 -6.87 -4.03 -7.61
C ALA A 41 -5.97 -4.85 -8.55
N ARG A 42 -4.70 -5.13 -8.14
CA ARG A 42 -3.80 -6.00 -8.92
C ARG A 42 -4.21 -7.46 -8.84
N SER A 43 -4.62 -7.95 -7.69
CA SER A 43 -5.13 -9.33 -7.56
C SER A 43 -6.43 -9.53 -8.34
N GLU A 44 -7.32 -8.53 -8.33
CA GLU A 44 -8.53 -8.53 -9.15
C GLU A 44 -8.21 -8.51 -10.66
N ALA A 45 -7.24 -7.71 -11.10
CA ALA A 45 -6.77 -7.72 -12.48
C ALA A 45 -6.19 -9.09 -12.88
N ALA A 46 -5.50 -9.77 -11.97
CA ALA A 46 -4.98 -11.12 -12.21
C ALA A 46 -6.12 -12.16 -12.38
N VAL A 47 -7.23 -12.04 -11.63
CA VAL A 47 -8.44 -12.84 -11.85
C VAL A 47 -8.98 -12.65 -13.26
N GLN A 48 -9.07 -11.40 -13.73
CA GLN A 48 -9.54 -11.11 -15.09
C GLN A 48 -8.59 -11.66 -16.15
N THR A 49 -7.28 -11.61 -15.90
CA THR A 49 -6.26 -12.22 -16.78
C THR A 49 -6.43 -13.74 -16.86
N LEU A 50 -6.73 -14.40 -15.74
CA LEU A 50 -7.06 -15.82 -15.72
C LEU A 50 -8.37 -16.09 -16.50
N GLY A 51 -9.40 -15.26 -16.30
CA GLY A 51 -10.62 -15.29 -17.08
C GLY A 51 -10.35 -15.18 -18.58
N GLN A 52 -9.53 -14.22 -18.98
CA GLN A 52 -9.10 -14.04 -20.37
C GLN A 52 -8.35 -15.27 -20.92
N ALA A 53 -7.43 -15.86 -20.16
CA ALA A 53 -6.74 -17.06 -20.59
C ALA A 53 -7.70 -18.23 -20.87
N ARG A 54 -8.76 -18.39 -20.06
CA ARG A 54 -9.82 -19.40 -20.24
C ARG A 54 -10.65 -19.17 -21.50
N THR A 55 -10.77 -17.93 -22.00
CA THR A 55 -11.47 -17.67 -23.27
C THR A 55 -10.78 -18.30 -24.47
N GLY A 56 -9.51 -18.70 -24.34
CA GLY A 56 -8.82 -19.48 -25.37
C GLY A 56 -9.49 -20.83 -25.70
N TYR A 57 -10.35 -21.35 -24.83
CA TYR A 57 -11.19 -22.52 -25.08
C TYR A 57 -12.49 -22.20 -25.84
N LEU A 58 -12.84 -20.93 -25.98
CA LEU A 58 -14.08 -20.51 -26.63
C LEU A 58 -13.84 -20.11 -28.10
N PRO A 59 -14.89 -20.20 -28.94
CA PRO A 59 -14.81 -19.68 -30.30
C PRO A 59 -14.61 -18.16 -30.26
N ARG A 60 -13.76 -17.66 -31.16
CA ARG A 60 -13.53 -16.23 -31.36
C ARG A 60 -14.34 -15.75 -32.56
N LEU A 61 -15.24 -14.81 -32.32
CA LEU A 61 -15.92 -14.08 -33.37
C LEU A 61 -15.11 -12.81 -33.67
N ALA A 62 -14.70 -12.65 -34.91
CA ALA A 62 -14.06 -11.44 -35.41
C ALA A 62 -14.85 -10.91 -36.60
N MET A 63 -14.88 -9.60 -36.77
CA MET A 63 -15.49 -8.95 -37.94
C MET A 63 -14.47 -7.90 -38.44
N GLU A 64 -14.01 -8.07 -39.63
CA GLU A 64 -13.13 -7.13 -40.31
C GLU A 64 -13.90 -6.35 -41.36
N GLY A 65 -13.85 -5.03 -41.29
CA GLY A 65 -14.44 -4.13 -42.28
C GLY A 65 -13.31 -3.32 -42.93
N SER A 66 -13.33 -3.25 -44.28
CA SER A 66 -12.42 -2.38 -44.99
C SER A 66 -13.20 -1.48 -45.97
N PHE A 67 -12.79 -0.22 -46.02
CA PHE A 67 -13.23 0.74 -47.01
C PHE A 67 -12.00 1.27 -47.77
N SER A 68 -12.03 1.19 -49.09
CA SER A 68 -10.96 1.76 -49.94
C SER A 68 -11.57 2.63 -51.02
N ALA A 69 -10.98 3.78 -51.28
CA ALA A 69 -11.31 4.69 -52.34
C ALA A 69 -10.15 4.82 -53.32
N ASN A 70 -10.41 4.61 -54.60
CA ASN A 70 -9.42 4.79 -55.65
C ASN A 70 -9.45 6.24 -56.18
N VAL A 71 -8.32 6.91 -56.05
CA VAL A 71 -8.15 8.31 -56.46
C VAL A 71 -7.92 8.43 -57.98
N HIS A 72 -7.44 7.36 -58.62
CA HIS A 72 -7.25 7.29 -60.08
C HIS A 72 -8.45 6.61 -60.73
N TYR A 73 -9.05 7.29 -61.67
CA TYR A 73 -10.20 6.80 -62.42
C TYR A 73 -9.69 6.06 -63.66
N TYR A 74 -9.84 4.75 -63.67
CA TYR A 74 -9.65 3.91 -64.85
C TYR A 74 -10.96 3.27 -65.23
N ASP A 75 -11.26 3.19 -66.53
CA ASP A 75 -12.46 2.50 -66.99
C ASP A 75 -12.47 1.04 -66.53
N GLY A 76 -13.52 0.63 -65.84
CA GLY A 76 -13.68 -0.72 -65.28
C GLY A 76 -13.17 -0.95 -63.87
N VAL A 77 -12.68 0.08 -63.17
CA VAL A 77 -12.26 -0.02 -61.77
C VAL A 77 -13.24 0.73 -60.87
N GLU A 78 -13.74 0.06 -59.83
CA GLU A 78 -14.65 0.68 -58.87
C GLU A 78 -13.96 1.84 -58.11
N HIS A 79 -14.68 2.97 -57.99
CA HIS A 79 -14.14 4.17 -57.33
C HIS A 79 -14.04 4.00 -55.82
N TRP A 80 -14.88 3.16 -55.25
CA TRP A 80 -14.83 2.81 -53.86
C TRP A 80 -15.24 1.35 -53.66
N THR A 81 -14.65 0.70 -52.69
CA THR A 81 -14.93 -0.69 -52.31
C THR A 81 -15.14 -0.77 -50.84
N PHE A 82 -16.26 -1.38 -50.43
CA PHE A 82 -16.54 -1.73 -49.04
C PHE A 82 -16.58 -3.24 -48.92
N SER A 83 -15.92 -3.79 -47.93
CA SER A 83 -16.02 -5.23 -47.63
C SER A 83 -16.18 -5.48 -46.13
N LEU A 84 -16.98 -6.47 -45.81
CA LEU A 84 -17.25 -6.94 -44.47
C LEU A 84 -16.99 -8.44 -44.42
N LEU A 85 -16.09 -8.86 -43.52
CA LEU A 85 -15.67 -10.25 -43.37
C LEU A 85 -15.93 -10.72 -41.91
N PRO A 86 -17.11 -11.23 -41.61
CA PRO A 86 -17.32 -11.92 -40.34
C PRO A 86 -16.58 -13.26 -40.34
N GLN A 87 -15.90 -13.55 -39.24
CA GLN A 87 -15.11 -14.77 -39.07
C GLN A 87 -15.37 -15.35 -37.70
N LEU A 88 -15.73 -16.64 -37.61
CA LEU A 88 -15.77 -17.42 -36.37
C LEU A 88 -14.65 -18.46 -36.44
N VAL A 89 -13.71 -18.37 -35.50
CA VAL A 89 -12.57 -19.28 -35.42
C VAL A 89 -12.55 -19.96 -34.07
N GLN A 90 -12.49 -21.29 -34.07
CA GLN A 90 -12.30 -22.13 -32.89
C GLN A 90 -10.98 -22.88 -32.99
N THR A 91 -10.12 -22.69 -31.99
CA THR A 91 -8.93 -23.53 -31.83
C THR A 91 -9.33 -24.85 -31.20
N VAL A 92 -9.28 -25.93 -31.97
CA VAL A 92 -9.55 -27.28 -31.46
C VAL A 92 -8.37 -27.86 -30.72
N TYR A 93 -7.18 -27.63 -31.27
CA TYR A 93 -5.92 -28.01 -30.65
C TYR A 93 -4.83 -26.98 -30.95
N GLY A 94 -4.30 -26.33 -29.93
CA GLY A 94 -3.28 -25.27 -30.04
C GLY A 94 -1.89 -25.72 -29.60
N GLY A 95 -1.53 -27.00 -29.81
CA GLY A 95 -0.22 -27.50 -29.37
C GLY A 95 -0.03 -27.50 -27.85
N GLY A 96 -1.11 -27.36 -27.06
CA GLY A 96 -1.08 -27.21 -25.61
C GLY A 96 -0.98 -25.77 -25.12
N SER A 97 -0.94 -24.77 -26.03
CA SER A 97 -0.79 -23.34 -25.67
C SER A 97 -1.90 -22.84 -24.75
N VAL A 98 -3.16 -23.19 -25.04
CA VAL A 98 -4.32 -22.71 -24.25
C VAL A 98 -4.24 -23.23 -22.81
N ARG A 99 -3.97 -24.54 -22.61
CA ARG A 99 -3.82 -25.11 -21.28
C ARG A 99 -2.65 -24.51 -20.53
N ALA A 100 -1.49 -24.41 -21.17
CA ALA A 100 -0.30 -23.81 -20.56
C ALA A 100 -0.50 -22.32 -20.27
N GLY A 101 -1.26 -21.59 -21.10
CA GLY A 101 -1.67 -20.19 -20.87
C GLY A 101 -2.58 -20.03 -19.66
N VAL A 102 -3.51 -20.96 -19.47
CA VAL A 102 -4.37 -20.98 -18.25
C VAL A 102 -3.53 -21.30 -17.01
N ASP A 103 -2.63 -22.29 -17.08
CA ASP A 103 -1.72 -22.62 -15.96
C ASP A 103 -0.83 -21.42 -15.62
N TYR A 104 -0.31 -20.71 -16.62
CA TYR A 104 0.48 -19.49 -16.45
C TYR A 104 -0.30 -18.39 -15.73
N ALA A 105 -1.54 -18.14 -16.19
CA ALA A 105 -2.38 -17.10 -15.60
C ALA A 105 -2.85 -17.49 -14.19
N ALA A 106 -3.12 -18.77 -13.93
CA ALA A 106 -3.49 -19.28 -12.62
C ALA A 106 -2.36 -19.08 -11.60
N ALA A 107 -1.14 -19.51 -11.94
CA ALA A 107 0.03 -19.29 -11.08
C ALA A 107 0.31 -17.79 -10.87
N GLY A 108 0.08 -16.95 -11.87
CA GLY A 108 0.17 -15.50 -11.76
C GLY A 108 -0.86 -14.90 -10.80
N TYR A 109 -2.08 -15.44 -10.80
CA TYR A 109 -3.13 -15.05 -9.86
C TYR A 109 -2.78 -15.45 -8.42
N ASP A 110 -2.32 -16.68 -8.20
CA ASP A 110 -1.91 -17.16 -6.88
C ASP A 110 -0.75 -16.33 -6.32
N ALA A 111 0.22 -15.95 -7.18
CA ALA A 111 1.30 -15.05 -6.81
C ALA A 111 0.78 -13.65 -6.42
N ALA A 112 -0.22 -13.11 -7.16
CA ALA A 112 -0.79 -11.80 -6.87
C ALA A 112 -1.57 -11.78 -5.54
N LEU A 113 -2.25 -12.86 -5.17
CA LEU A 113 -2.89 -13.01 -3.86
C LEU A 113 -1.86 -13.00 -2.72
N CYS A 114 -0.75 -13.72 -2.90
CA CYS A 114 0.33 -13.70 -1.91
C CYS A 114 1.00 -12.32 -1.80
N ASP A 115 1.14 -11.58 -2.91
CA ASP A 115 1.65 -10.21 -2.91
C ASP A 115 0.71 -9.23 -2.19
N GLU A 116 -0.60 -9.42 -2.32
CA GLU A 116 -1.61 -8.64 -1.59
C GLU A 116 -1.48 -8.86 -0.08
N GLU A 117 -1.40 -10.11 0.37
CA GLU A 117 -1.22 -10.44 1.78
C GLU A 117 0.13 -9.93 2.30
N PHE A 118 1.21 -10.03 1.52
CA PHE A 118 2.51 -9.45 1.89
C PHE A 118 2.43 -7.93 2.03
N SER A 119 1.71 -7.25 1.13
CA SER A 119 1.49 -5.80 1.22
C SER A 119 0.71 -5.43 2.49
N ARG A 120 -0.25 -6.27 2.89
CA ARG A 120 -0.99 -6.10 4.13
C ARG A 120 -0.07 -6.19 5.36
N LEU A 121 0.81 -7.19 5.40
CA LEU A 121 1.79 -7.31 6.48
C LEU A 121 2.74 -6.11 6.53
N GLN A 122 3.16 -5.58 5.39
CA GLN A 122 4.00 -4.38 5.33
C GLN A 122 3.28 -3.15 5.88
N VAL A 123 2.01 -2.96 5.55
CA VAL A 123 1.21 -1.84 6.05
C VAL A 123 0.98 -1.96 7.56
N LEU A 124 0.69 -3.16 8.06
CA LEU A 124 0.56 -3.41 9.50
C LEU A 124 1.88 -3.15 10.24
N TYR A 125 3.01 -3.59 9.68
CA TYR A 125 4.32 -3.30 10.25
C TYR A 125 4.62 -1.79 10.28
N ALA A 126 4.29 -1.07 9.22
CA ALA A 126 4.47 0.38 9.17
C ALA A 126 3.58 1.09 10.21
N ALA A 127 2.35 0.61 10.42
CA ALA A 127 1.45 1.11 11.46
C ALA A 127 2.04 0.87 12.86
N ASP A 128 2.47 -0.35 13.16
CA ASP A 128 3.09 -0.68 14.44
C ASP A 128 4.33 0.15 14.72
N TYR A 129 5.19 0.29 13.71
CA TYR A 129 6.38 1.11 13.82
C TYR A 129 6.04 2.58 14.10
N ALA A 130 5.06 3.15 13.38
CA ALA A 130 4.66 4.54 13.58
C ALA A 130 4.07 4.77 14.99
N TYR A 131 3.24 3.84 15.47
CA TYR A 131 2.63 3.89 16.80
C TYR A 131 3.69 3.88 17.92
N TRP A 132 4.58 2.89 17.91
CA TRP A 132 5.60 2.73 18.94
C TRP A 132 6.69 3.79 18.85
N ASN A 133 7.04 4.25 17.64
CA ASN A 133 7.96 5.36 17.45
C ASN A 133 7.41 6.67 18.03
N LEU A 134 6.13 6.96 17.83
CA LEU A 134 5.47 8.13 18.43
C LEU A 134 5.46 8.02 19.97
N SER A 135 5.13 6.84 20.52
CA SER A 135 5.17 6.59 21.96
C SER A 135 6.57 6.83 22.55
N ALA A 136 7.60 6.29 21.89
CA ALA A 136 9.00 6.43 22.33
C ALA A 136 9.47 7.89 22.29
N LEU A 137 9.19 8.61 21.20
CA LEU A 137 9.63 9.99 21.03
C LEU A 137 8.90 10.96 21.97
N ASN A 138 7.61 10.73 22.25
CA ASN A 138 6.88 11.49 23.25
C ASN A 138 7.47 11.31 24.66
N LEU A 139 7.83 10.08 25.01
CA LEU A 139 8.51 9.79 26.28
C LEU A 139 9.90 10.42 26.36
N TYR A 140 10.65 10.37 25.25
CA TYR A 140 11.95 10.99 25.16
C TYR A 140 11.88 12.52 25.30
N ALA A 141 10.94 13.18 24.62
CA ALA A 141 10.72 14.61 24.78
C ALA A 141 10.30 14.99 26.22
N ALA A 142 9.46 14.18 26.87
CA ALA A 142 9.10 14.38 28.27
C ALA A 142 10.32 14.23 29.21
N ALA A 143 11.18 13.25 28.98
CA ALA A 143 12.41 13.07 29.72
C ALA A 143 13.39 14.25 29.52
N MET A 144 13.50 14.78 28.30
CA MET A 144 14.32 15.95 28.01
C MET A 144 13.79 17.23 28.70
N ARG A 145 12.46 17.41 28.80
CA ARG A 145 11.88 18.51 29.59
C ARG A 145 12.28 18.42 31.05
N GLN A 146 12.19 17.24 31.63
CA GLN A 146 12.62 17.01 33.03
C GLN A 146 14.13 17.25 33.21
N TYR A 147 14.94 16.81 32.25
CA TYR A 147 16.38 17.03 32.26
C TYR A 147 16.73 18.54 32.21
N VAL A 148 16.11 19.31 31.33
CA VAL A 148 16.29 20.77 31.27
C VAL A 148 15.88 21.42 32.60
N ALA A 149 14.74 21.02 33.20
CA ALA A 149 14.32 21.53 34.49
C ALA A 149 15.36 21.24 35.60
N LEU A 150 15.93 20.03 35.60
CA LEU A 150 17.00 19.67 36.54
C LEU A 150 18.24 20.55 36.36
N ILE A 151 18.69 20.78 35.13
CA ILE A 151 19.86 21.65 34.85
C ILE A 151 19.58 23.10 35.24
N VAL A 152 18.35 23.61 35.05
CA VAL A 152 17.93 24.93 35.49
C VAL A 152 18.07 25.05 37.03
N SER A 153 17.54 24.08 37.78
CA SER A 153 17.69 24.07 39.24
C SER A 153 19.16 23.96 39.70
N LEU A 154 19.96 23.16 38.99
CA LEU A 154 21.40 23.11 39.24
C LEU A 154 22.09 24.46 39.02
N LYS A 155 21.69 25.16 37.93
CA LYS A 155 22.24 26.50 37.64
C LYS A 155 21.92 27.49 38.76
N GLU A 156 20.74 27.50 39.30
CA GLU A 156 20.36 28.36 40.43
C GLU A 156 21.28 28.16 41.65
N VAL A 157 21.58 26.91 41.97
CA VAL A 157 22.51 26.57 43.06
C VAL A 157 23.95 27.02 42.76
N VAL A 158 24.41 26.82 41.51
CA VAL A 158 25.75 27.23 41.05
C VAL A 158 25.87 28.76 41.09
N ASP A 159 24.89 29.49 40.58
CA ASP A 159 24.86 30.96 40.60
C ASP A 159 24.87 31.51 42.03
N TRP A 160 24.14 30.90 42.97
CA TRP A 160 24.15 31.27 44.36
C TRP A 160 25.54 31.05 45.00
N ARG A 161 26.16 29.84 44.78
CA ARG A 161 27.50 29.54 45.30
C ARG A 161 28.59 30.49 44.74
N PHE A 162 28.44 30.91 43.48
CA PHE A 162 29.36 31.86 42.88
C PHE A 162 29.24 33.25 43.53
N LYS A 163 28.00 33.73 43.78
CA LYS A 163 27.74 35.02 44.46
C LYS A 163 28.34 35.06 45.85
N GLU A 164 28.28 33.92 46.55
CA GLU A 164 28.89 33.77 47.92
C GLU A 164 30.42 33.48 47.87
N GLY A 165 31.03 33.43 46.69
CA GLY A 165 32.48 33.24 46.54
C GLY A 165 32.96 31.81 46.72
N TYR A 166 32.08 30.77 46.76
CA TYR A 166 32.45 29.37 46.99
C TYR A 166 32.97 28.66 45.74
N ILE A 167 32.69 29.17 44.55
CA ILE A 167 33.12 28.53 43.30
C ILE A 167 33.67 29.56 42.28
N ALA A 168 34.39 29.08 41.29
CA ALA A 168 34.99 29.88 40.25
C ALA A 168 33.99 30.23 39.13
N LYS A 169 34.21 31.32 38.38
CA LYS A 169 33.43 31.70 37.21
C LYS A 169 33.37 30.63 36.12
N GLY A 170 34.42 29.81 36.02
CA GLY A 170 34.48 28.69 35.09
C GLY A 170 33.36 27.67 35.29
N ASP A 171 32.96 27.40 36.55
CA ASP A 171 31.88 26.46 36.87
C ASP A 171 30.51 26.98 36.42
N VAL A 172 30.29 28.32 36.55
CA VAL A 172 29.09 28.97 36.06
C VAL A 172 29.00 28.86 34.53
N LEU A 173 30.08 29.19 33.82
CA LEU A 173 30.12 29.12 32.36
C LEU A 173 29.95 27.65 31.86
N MET A 174 30.52 26.67 32.57
CA MET A 174 30.32 25.25 32.23
C MET A 174 28.82 24.84 32.40
N THR A 175 28.17 25.31 33.45
CA THR A 175 26.74 25.03 33.69
C THR A 175 25.87 25.72 32.65
N ASP A 176 26.21 26.93 32.23
CA ASP A 176 25.51 27.65 31.14
C ASP A 176 25.65 26.89 29.80
N ALA A 177 26.81 26.39 29.49
CA ALA A 177 27.04 25.58 28.30
C ALA A 177 26.21 24.29 28.34
N ARG A 178 26.15 23.60 29.48
CA ARG A 178 25.33 22.40 29.68
C ARG A 178 23.85 22.71 29.55
N LEU A 179 23.37 23.84 30.07
CA LEU A 179 21.98 24.25 29.92
C LEU A 179 21.62 24.55 28.45
N SER A 180 22.51 25.20 27.74
CA SER A 180 22.34 25.50 26.30
C SER A 180 22.27 24.21 25.48
N GLU A 181 23.13 23.24 25.75
CA GLU A 181 23.13 21.93 25.13
C GLU A 181 21.85 21.15 25.44
N ALA A 182 21.42 21.14 26.73
CA ALA A 182 20.18 20.46 27.13
C ALA A 182 18.94 21.08 26.44
N ARG A 183 18.89 22.41 26.30
CA ARG A 183 17.82 23.10 25.56
C ARG A 183 17.82 22.75 24.08
N TYR A 184 18.99 22.70 23.44
CA TYR A 184 19.12 22.26 22.06
C TYR A 184 18.59 20.82 21.85
N GLN A 185 18.98 19.92 22.76
CA GLN A 185 18.52 18.52 22.73
C GLN A 185 17.00 18.43 22.93
N LEU A 186 16.41 19.25 23.81
CA LEU A 186 14.98 19.33 24.01
C LEU A 186 14.25 19.76 22.72
N VAL A 187 14.67 20.86 22.09
CA VAL A 187 14.06 21.32 20.84
C VAL A 187 14.13 20.23 19.77
N THR A 188 15.28 19.57 19.65
CA THR A 188 15.44 18.46 18.70
C THR A 188 14.52 17.29 19.01
N ALA A 189 14.35 16.95 20.30
CA ALA A 189 13.45 15.88 20.73
C ALA A 189 11.96 16.22 20.41
N GLU A 190 11.56 17.44 20.68
CA GLU A 190 10.20 17.94 20.38
C GLU A 190 9.91 17.93 18.88
N GLN A 191 10.84 18.41 18.06
CA GLN A 191 10.70 18.36 16.59
C GLN A 191 10.58 16.91 16.08
N ARG A 192 11.37 15.96 16.61
CA ARG A 192 11.25 14.54 16.23
C ARG A 192 9.91 13.95 16.63
N ALA A 193 9.39 14.30 17.80
CA ALA A 193 8.06 13.87 18.25
C ALA A 193 6.95 14.43 17.35
N GLU A 194 7.07 15.69 16.92
CA GLU A 194 6.14 16.33 15.99
C GLU A 194 6.15 15.64 14.61
N VAL A 195 7.32 15.37 14.05
CA VAL A 195 7.46 14.63 12.79
C VAL A 195 6.85 13.22 12.90
N ALA A 196 7.06 12.55 14.03
CA ALA A 196 6.45 11.23 14.26
C ALA A 196 4.92 11.32 14.36
N LEU A 197 4.38 12.36 14.98
CA LEU A 197 2.93 12.62 15.01
C LEU A 197 2.37 12.84 13.61
N HIS A 198 3.06 13.63 12.79
CA HIS A 198 2.65 13.84 11.39
C HIS A 198 2.63 12.53 10.60
N ASN A 199 3.67 11.71 10.71
CA ASN A 199 3.73 10.40 10.06
C ASN A 199 2.63 9.45 10.53
N PHE A 200 2.35 9.43 11.83
CA PHE A 200 1.25 8.68 12.42
C PHE A 200 -0.11 9.09 11.83
N ASN A 201 -0.37 10.39 11.74
CA ASN A 201 -1.62 10.92 11.21
C ASN A 201 -1.77 10.69 9.71
N ILE A 202 -0.70 10.85 8.93
CA ILE A 202 -0.70 10.61 7.48
C ILE A 202 -1.07 9.16 7.17
N LEU A 203 -0.51 8.20 7.92
CA LEU A 203 -0.81 6.78 7.70
C LEU A 203 -2.29 6.43 7.92
N ARG A 204 -2.97 7.07 8.88
CA ARG A 204 -4.41 6.88 9.12
C ARG A 204 -5.30 7.81 8.29
N GLY A 205 -4.73 8.68 7.44
CA GLY A 205 -5.49 9.61 6.61
C GLY A 205 -6.08 10.81 7.34
N ALA A 206 -5.59 11.13 8.54
CA ALA A 206 -6.00 12.30 9.30
C ALA A 206 -5.14 13.53 8.96
N ALA A 207 -5.57 14.71 9.42
CA ALA A 207 -4.76 15.92 9.27
C ALA A 207 -3.43 15.77 10.03
N ALA A 208 -2.31 16.15 9.39
CA ALA A 208 -0.98 15.90 9.93
C ALA A 208 -0.77 16.41 11.36
N ALA A 209 -1.35 17.58 11.69
CA ALA A 209 -1.20 18.24 12.98
C ALA A 209 -2.25 17.83 14.05
N ASP A 210 -3.11 16.85 13.76
CA ASP A 210 -4.11 16.38 14.73
C ASP A 210 -3.44 15.86 15.98
N SER A 211 -3.91 16.33 17.15
CA SER A 211 -3.41 15.86 18.44
C SER A 211 -3.96 14.46 18.75
N VAL A 212 -3.07 13.56 19.16
CA VAL A 212 -3.43 12.18 19.48
C VAL A 212 -2.95 11.82 20.88
N ARG A 213 -3.75 11.05 21.62
CA ARG A 213 -3.34 10.39 22.84
C ARG A 213 -3.28 8.90 22.59
N LEU A 214 -2.11 8.31 22.76
CA LEU A 214 -1.93 6.86 22.66
C LEU A 214 -2.48 6.20 23.93
N ALA A 215 -3.14 5.05 23.77
CA ALA A 215 -3.61 4.25 24.90
C ALA A 215 -2.47 3.43 25.51
N ASP A 216 -1.61 2.87 24.64
CA ASP A 216 -0.51 1.99 25.02
C ASP A 216 0.81 2.77 25.09
N SER A 217 1.65 2.41 26.03
CA SER A 217 2.97 3.01 26.22
C SER A 217 4.07 1.98 25.96
N ILE A 218 5.17 2.42 25.37
CA ILE A 218 6.36 1.55 25.19
C ILE A 218 6.95 1.07 26.52
N ARG A 219 6.52 1.64 27.64
CA ARG A 219 6.91 1.18 28.98
C ARG A 219 6.13 -0.05 29.45
N ASP A 220 5.01 -0.33 28.79
CA ASP A 220 4.16 -1.45 29.14
C ASP A 220 4.84 -2.76 28.74
N SER A 221 4.68 -3.78 29.59
CA SER A 221 5.23 -5.10 29.28
C SER A 221 4.42 -5.75 28.16
N LEU A 222 5.03 -5.90 27.00
CA LEU A 222 4.43 -6.62 25.89
C LEU A 222 4.81 -8.10 25.94
N PRO A 223 3.86 -9.03 25.70
CA PRO A 223 4.18 -10.43 25.62
C PRO A 223 5.09 -10.69 24.41
N LEU A 224 6.20 -11.39 24.61
CA LEU A 224 7.07 -11.80 23.54
C LEU A 224 6.36 -12.85 22.68
N PRO A 225 6.43 -12.75 21.33
CA PRO A 225 5.86 -13.75 20.46
C PRO A 225 6.56 -15.11 20.67
N GLN A 226 5.81 -16.19 20.52
CA GLN A 226 6.36 -17.53 20.57
C GLN A 226 7.38 -17.73 19.43
N ARG A 227 8.49 -18.43 19.74
CA ARG A 227 9.44 -18.83 18.71
C ARG A 227 8.83 -19.88 17.80
N VAL A 228 8.76 -19.56 16.52
CA VAL A 228 8.32 -20.49 15.48
C VAL A 228 9.56 -21.15 14.87
N PRO A 229 9.57 -22.50 14.65
CA PRO A 229 10.63 -23.18 13.92
C PRO A 229 10.83 -22.59 12.52
N PHE A 230 12.07 -22.56 12.03
CA PHE A 230 12.40 -21.92 10.75
C PHE A 230 11.58 -22.45 9.56
N GLY A 231 11.39 -23.78 9.47
CA GLY A 231 10.60 -24.38 8.40
C GLY A 231 9.12 -23.96 8.42
N GLU A 232 8.53 -23.85 9.60
CA GLU A 232 7.16 -23.38 9.78
C GLU A 232 7.07 -21.87 9.49
N ALA A 233 8.06 -21.09 9.91
CA ALA A 233 8.12 -19.68 9.60
C ALA A 233 8.16 -19.39 8.09
N LEU A 234 8.85 -20.23 7.31
CA LEU A 234 8.88 -20.09 5.84
C LEU A 234 7.51 -20.35 5.21
N SER A 235 6.76 -21.33 5.70
CA SER A 235 5.42 -21.63 5.16
C SER A 235 4.39 -20.54 5.46
N LEU A 236 4.61 -19.76 6.52
CA LEU A 236 3.75 -18.63 6.90
C LEU A 236 4.08 -17.33 6.15
N ARG A 237 5.17 -17.29 5.37
CA ARG A 237 5.61 -16.09 4.66
C ARG A 237 4.98 -16.00 3.27
N PRO A 238 4.14 -14.98 3.03
CA PRO A 238 3.49 -14.79 1.73
C PRO A 238 4.48 -14.48 0.60
N ASP A 239 5.57 -13.76 0.88
CA ASP A 239 6.61 -13.44 -0.11
C ASP A 239 7.34 -14.70 -0.62
N TYR A 240 7.58 -15.67 0.26
CA TYR A 240 8.13 -16.97 -0.12
C TYR A 240 7.15 -17.78 -0.99
N ALA A 241 5.87 -17.80 -0.61
CA ALA A 241 4.83 -18.44 -1.41
C ALA A 241 4.67 -17.75 -2.79
N ALA A 242 4.69 -16.42 -2.84
CA ALA A 242 4.66 -15.67 -4.10
C ALA A 242 5.83 -16.05 -5.02
N ALA A 243 7.04 -16.19 -4.47
CA ALA A 243 8.21 -16.63 -5.25
C ALA A 243 8.04 -18.04 -5.83
N ALA A 244 7.46 -18.97 -5.06
CA ALA A 244 7.17 -20.33 -5.53
C ALA A 244 6.13 -20.31 -6.67
N PHE A 245 5.06 -19.52 -6.56
CA PHE A 245 4.07 -19.38 -7.63
C PHE A 245 4.64 -18.70 -8.87
N ARG A 246 5.55 -17.73 -8.72
CA ARG A 246 6.26 -17.14 -9.86
C ARG A 246 7.18 -18.15 -10.57
N ALA A 247 7.81 -19.05 -9.83
CA ALA A 247 8.57 -20.15 -10.44
C ALA A 247 7.65 -21.07 -11.24
N ALA A 248 6.51 -21.49 -10.69
CA ALA A 248 5.50 -22.27 -11.40
C ALA A 248 4.94 -21.53 -12.64
N GLN A 249 4.73 -20.23 -12.53
CA GLN A 249 4.33 -19.38 -13.64
C GLN A 249 5.39 -19.38 -14.75
N ALA A 250 6.69 -19.25 -14.41
CA ALA A 250 7.78 -19.29 -15.38
C ALA A 250 7.87 -20.66 -16.08
N GLU A 251 7.67 -21.78 -15.36
CA GLU A 251 7.60 -23.11 -15.94
C GLU A 251 6.42 -23.26 -16.92
N ALA A 252 5.26 -22.73 -16.57
CA ALA A 252 4.11 -22.68 -17.49
C ALA A 252 4.42 -21.81 -18.72
N GLY A 253 5.13 -20.70 -18.54
CA GLY A 253 5.62 -19.83 -19.62
C GLY A 253 6.53 -20.59 -20.62
N VAL A 254 7.42 -21.44 -20.15
CA VAL A 254 8.22 -22.33 -21.00
C VAL A 254 7.33 -23.27 -21.82
N ARG A 255 6.26 -23.82 -21.22
CA ARG A 255 5.30 -24.66 -21.95
C ARG A 255 4.53 -23.87 -23.03
N VAL A 256 4.14 -22.63 -22.73
CA VAL A 256 3.51 -21.73 -23.71
C VAL A 256 4.46 -21.46 -24.89
N ALA A 257 5.74 -21.14 -24.60
CA ALA A 257 6.73 -20.88 -25.62
C ALA A 257 7.08 -22.10 -26.51
N ARG A 258 6.93 -23.33 -25.98
CA ARG A 258 7.11 -24.58 -26.73
C ARG A 258 5.89 -24.96 -27.57
N ALA A 259 4.71 -24.47 -27.26
CA ALA A 259 3.47 -24.86 -27.94
C ALA A 259 3.47 -24.63 -29.47
N PRO A 260 4.08 -23.55 -30.02
CA PRO A 260 4.13 -23.35 -31.47
C PRO A 260 4.91 -24.43 -32.26
N PHE A 261 5.80 -25.19 -31.58
CA PHE A 261 6.52 -26.31 -32.20
C PHE A 261 5.64 -27.57 -32.36
N ASN A 262 4.45 -27.60 -31.75
CA ASN A 262 3.49 -28.65 -31.88
C ASN A 262 2.46 -28.35 -32.98
N PRO A 263 1.81 -29.36 -33.58
CA PRO A 263 0.72 -29.13 -34.53
C PRO A 263 -0.38 -28.25 -33.90
N GLN A 264 -0.96 -27.39 -34.75
CA GLN A 264 -2.12 -26.55 -34.35
C GLN A 264 -3.28 -26.82 -35.28
N ILE A 265 -4.47 -27.05 -34.73
CA ILE A 265 -5.68 -27.35 -35.47
C ILE A 265 -6.74 -26.33 -35.06
N SER A 266 -7.22 -25.59 -36.03
CA SER A 266 -8.34 -24.65 -35.86
C SER A 266 -9.42 -24.90 -36.91
N VAL A 267 -10.65 -24.67 -36.56
CA VAL A 267 -11.80 -24.71 -37.46
C VAL A 267 -12.36 -23.30 -37.54
N GLY A 268 -12.52 -22.81 -38.76
CA GLY A 268 -13.04 -21.46 -39.02
C GLY A 268 -14.23 -21.48 -39.98
N LEU A 269 -15.23 -20.66 -39.71
CA LEU A 269 -16.29 -20.32 -40.59
C LEU A 269 -16.20 -18.82 -40.86
N GLY A 270 -16.12 -18.45 -42.15
CA GLY A 270 -16.05 -17.06 -42.55
C GLY A 270 -16.94 -16.78 -43.77
N GLY A 271 -17.48 -15.57 -43.83
CA GLY A 271 -18.21 -15.07 -44.98
C GLY A 271 -17.60 -13.76 -45.46
N SER A 272 -17.70 -13.48 -46.74
CA SER A 272 -17.33 -12.16 -47.28
C SER A 272 -18.56 -11.53 -47.89
N TRP A 273 -18.86 -10.30 -47.54
CA TRP A 273 -19.87 -9.50 -48.19
C TRP A 273 -19.16 -8.33 -48.89
N LYS A 274 -19.39 -8.24 -50.18
CA LYS A 274 -18.98 -7.10 -51.00
C LYS A 274 -20.22 -6.67 -51.74
N PRO A 275 -20.64 -5.39 -51.73
CA PRO A 275 -21.69 -4.94 -52.59
C PRO A 275 -21.31 -5.19 -54.04
N TYR A 276 -22.21 -5.83 -54.75
CA TYR A 276 -22.05 -5.96 -56.22
C TYR A 276 -22.55 -4.65 -56.84
N THR A 277 -21.66 -3.92 -57.46
CA THR A 277 -22.00 -2.83 -58.35
C THR A 277 -21.95 -3.39 -59.78
N PRO A 278 -23.10 -3.49 -60.48
CA PRO A 278 -23.13 -3.97 -61.86
C PRO A 278 -22.40 -3.02 -62.82
#